data_bb9ed2035991cc555e29a64389e1dc82
#
_entry.id   bb9ed2035991cc555e29a64389e1dc82
#
_cell.length_a   1.000
_cell.length_b   1.000
_cell.length_c   1.000
_cell.angle_alpha   90.00
_cell.angle_beta   90.00
_cell.angle_gamma   90.00
#
_symmetry.space_group_name_H-M   'P 1'
#
loop_
_entity.id
_entity.type
_entity.pdbx_description
1 polymer ?
#
loop_
_entity_poly.entity_id
_entity_poly.type
_entity_poly.pdbx_seq_one_letter_code
_entity_poly.pdbx_strand_id
1 'polypeptide(L)'
;MCYALRMQALGALADPTRRELLALLAAGELAAGELADRFPVSRPAISRHLRVLREAGLVRARVEGKRRLYALDPGPLREVDAWLEPYRALWAQRLDALDTEIARGRRARASGDPT
;
A
#
# COMPACT_ATOMS: atom_id res chain seq x y z
N MET A 1 14.54 10.97 -12.17
CA MET A 1 13.90 9.70 -12.46
C MET A 1 13.17 9.12 -11.26
N CYS A 2 13.83 8.97 -10.12
CA CYS A 2 13.19 8.45 -8.91
C CYS A 2 12.00 9.29 -8.44
N TYR A 3 12.10 10.61 -8.58
CA TYR A 3 11.01 11.52 -8.19
C TYR A 3 9.74 11.26 -9.01
N ALA A 4 9.87 11.16 -10.33
CA ALA A 4 8.72 10.93 -11.21
C ALA A 4 8.06 9.57 -10.92
N LEU A 5 8.85 8.52 -10.72
CA LEU A 5 8.33 7.19 -10.39
C LEU A 5 7.62 7.19 -9.04
N ARG A 6 8.16 7.88 -8.04
CA ARG A 6 7.51 8.00 -6.73
C ARG A 6 6.17 8.74 -6.83
N MET A 7 6.13 9.81 -7.61
CA MET A 7 4.90 10.58 -7.78
C MET A 7 3.82 9.76 -8.47
N GLN A 8 4.19 8.99 -9.50
CA GLN A 8 3.25 8.09 -10.17
C GLN A 8 2.76 6.99 -9.24
N ALA A 9 3.67 6.40 -8.47
CA ALA A 9 3.31 5.36 -7.51
C ALA A 9 2.36 5.90 -6.44
N LEU A 10 2.64 7.06 -5.88
CA LEU A 10 1.77 7.68 -4.87
C LEU A 10 0.39 7.99 -5.44
N GLY A 11 0.33 8.52 -6.67
CA GLY A 11 -0.94 8.78 -7.34
C GLY A 11 -1.76 7.51 -7.56
N ALA A 12 -1.11 6.44 -7.99
CA ALA A 12 -1.76 5.15 -8.18
C ALA A 12 -2.28 4.58 -6.87
N LEU A 13 -1.56 4.81 -5.76
CA LEU A 13 -1.95 4.33 -4.43
C LEU A 13 -3.06 5.15 -3.79
N ALA A 14 -3.47 6.26 -4.37
CA ALA A 14 -4.54 7.10 -3.83
C ALA A 14 -5.92 6.46 -3.92
N ASP A 15 -6.11 5.51 -4.83
CA ASP A 15 -7.39 4.83 -5.03
C ASP A 15 -7.46 3.55 -4.18
N PRO A 16 -8.54 3.36 -3.39
CA PRO A 16 -8.67 2.18 -2.53
C PRO A 16 -8.74 0.86 -3.31
N THR A 17 -9.39 0.82 -4.47
CA THR A 17 -9.45 -0.39 -5.30
C THR A 17 -8.07 -0.78 -5.79
N ARG A 18 -7.26 0.19 -6.20
CA ARG A 18 -5.89 -0.10 -6.62
C ARG A 18 -5.04 -0.63 -5.47
N ARG A 19 -5.21 -0.10 -4.25
CA ARG A 19 -4.50 -0.64 -3.08
C ARG A 19 -4.90 -2.08 -2.81
N GLU A 20 -6.19 -2.42 -2.93
CA GLU A 20 -6.66 -3.79 -2.74
C GLU A 20 -6.14 -4.73 -3.81
N LEU A 21 -6.06 -4.27 -5.07
CA LEU A 21 -5.45 -5.05 -6.14
C LEU A 21 -3.99 -5.39 -5.83
N LEU A 22 -3.24 -4.41 -5.36
CA LEU A 22 -1.84 -4.64 -4.98
C LEU A 22 -1.72 -5.61 -3.80
N ALA A 23 -2.62 -5.52 -2.83
CA ALA A 23 -2.63 -6.45 -1.69
C ALA A 23 -2.85 -7.89 -2.14
N LEU A 24 -3.76 -8.11 -3.09
CA LEU A 24 -3.98 -9.43 -3.66
C LEU A 24 -2.74 -9.94 -4.41
N LEU A 25 -2.11 -9.07 -5.20
CA LEU A 25 -0.93 -9.44 -5.99
C LEU A 25 0.31 -9.63 -5.11
N ALA A 26 0.33 -9.07 -3.92
CA ALA A 26 1.41 -9.30 -2.96
C ALA A 26 1.47 -10.77 -2.52
N ALA A 27 0.34 -11.46 -2.54
CA ALA A 27 0.26 -12.87 -2.20
C ALA A 27 0.68 -13.78 -3.35
N GLY A 28 0.66 -13.29 -4.59
CA GLY A 28 1.05 -14.07 -5.76
C GLY A 28 0.45 -13.53 -7.04
N GLU A 29 0.93 -14.06 -8.14
CA GLU A 29 0.47 -13.69 -9.49
C GLU A 29 -0.97 -14.15 -9.72
N LEU A 30 -1.79 -13.28 -10.32
CA LEU A 30 -3.18 -13.59 -10.64
C LEU A 30 -3.51 -13.15 -12.06
N ALA A 31 -4.44 -13.88 -12.69
CA ALA A 31 -4.96 -13.52 -13.99
C ALA A 31 -5.95 -12.35 -13.87
N ALA A 32 -6.10 -11.58 -14.96
CA ALA A 32 -7.01 -10.45 -15.01
C ALA A 32 -8.44 -10.84 -14.65
N GLY A 33 -8.92 -11.98 -15.15
CA GLY A 33 -10.26 -12.48 -14.83
C GLY A 33 -10.44 -12.81 -13.36
N GLU A 34 -9.41 -13.42 -12.75
CA GLU A 34 -9.43 -13.73 -11.31
C GLU A 34 -9.49 -12.46 -10.46
N LEU A 35 -8.76 -11.43 -10.88
CA LEU A 35 -8.79 -10.14 -10.20
C LEU A 35 -10.16 -9.48 -10.33
N ALA A 36 -10.73 -9.49 -11.54
CA ALA A 36 -12.04 -8.89 -11.78
C ALA A 36 -13.15 -9.55 -10.97
N ASP A 37 -13.07 -10.86 -10.78
CA ASP A 37 -14.09 -11.61 -10.05
C ASP A 37 -14.10 -11.30 -8.55
N ARG A 38 -13.05 -10.67 -8.03
CA ARG A 38 -12.92 -10.36 -6.61
C ARG A 38 -13.47 -9.00 -6.20
N PHE A 39 -13.92 -8.20 -7.15
CA PHE A 39 -14.36 -6.84 -6.89
C PHE A 39 -15.78 -6.62 -7.41
N PRO A 40 -16.60 -5.83 -6.69
CA PRO A 40 -17.95 -5.51 -7.13
C PRO A 40 -17.98 -4.36 -8.15
N VAL A 41 -17.00 -4.33 -9.05
CA VAL A 41 -16.89 -3.32 -10.10
C VAL A 41 -16.77 -4.01 -11.45
N SER A 42 -17.02 -3.27 -12.53
CA SER A 42 -16.99 -3.84 -13.87
C SER A 42 -15.59 -4.27 -14.28
N ARG A 43 -15.51 -5.23 -15.21
CA ARG A 43 -14.23 -5.65 -15.79
C ARG A 43 -13.48 -4.50 -16.47
N PRO A 44 -14.14 -3.61 -17.23
CA PRO A 44 -13.45 -2.44 -17.78
C PRO A 44 -12.86 -1.52 -16.70
N ALA A 45 -13.52 -1.39 -15.54
CA ALA A 45 -13.00 -0.60 -14.45
C ALA A 45 -11.74 -1.24 -13.87
N ILE A 46 -11.74 -2.56 -13.65
CA ILE A 46 -10.56 -3.29 -13.19
C ILE A 46 -9.42 -3.17 -14.19
N SER A 47 -9.70 -3.32 -15.49
CA SER A 47 -8.69 -3.15 -16.53
C SER A 47 -8.06 -1.77 -16.49
N ARG A 48 -8.86 -0.75 -16.23
CA ARG A 48 -8.36 0.63 -16.12
C ARG A 48 -7.46 0.80 -14.91
N HIS A 49 -7.84 0.25 -13.76
CA HIS A 49 -7.01 0.28 -12.56
C HIS A 49 -5.69 -0.44 -12.76
N LEU A 50 -5.71 -1.61 -13.40
CA LEU A 50 -4.51 -2.37 -13.70
C LEU A 50 -3.58 -1.61 -14.65
N ARG A 51 -4.16 -0.90 -15.62
CA ARG A 51 -3.36 -0.07 -16.52
C ARG A 51 -2.66 1.06 -15.78
N VAL A 52 -3.36 1.75 -14.88
CA VAL A 52 -2.76 2.81 -14.05
C VAL A 52 -1.62 2.25 -13.20
N LEU A 53 -1.83 1.10 -12.57
CA LEU A 53 -0.80 0.44 -11.76
C LEU A 53 0.40 0.03 -12.61
N ARG A 54 0.17 -0.46 -13.82
CA ARG A 54 1.24 -0.86 -14.73
C ARG A 54 2.04 0.35 -15.22
N GLU A 55 1.36 1.43 -15.57
CA GLU A 55 2.02 2.67 -15.99
C GLU A 55 2.88 3.27 -14.88
N ALA A 56 2.46 3.10 -13.63
CA ALA A 56 3.22 3.52 -12.46
C ALA A 56 4.36 2.54 -12.10
N GLY A 57 4.47 1.42 -12.82
CA GLY A 57 5.50 0.41 -12.57
C GLY A 57 5.25 -0.47 -11.35
N LEU A 58 4.06 -0.40 -10.76
CA LEU A 58 3.71 -1.17 -9.56
C LEU A 58 3.32 -2.61 -9.87
N VAL A 59 2.90 -2.89 -11.09
CA VAL A 59 2.59 -4.25 -11.54
C VAL A 59 3.24 -4.52 -12.89
N ARG A 60 3.52 -5.80 -13.12
CA ARG A 60 3.98 -6.31 -14.41
C ARG A 60 2.90 -7.21 -14.96
N ALA A 61 2.79 -7.25 -16.29
CA ALA A 61 1.87 -8.13 -16.99
C ALA A 61 2.65 -9.03 -17.94
N ARG A 62 2.29 -10.30 -18.01
CA ARG A 62 2.82 -11.23 -18.99
C ARG A 62 1.69 -12.06 -19.57
N VAL A 63 1.89 -12.56 -20.79
CA VAL A 63 0.92 -13.40 -21.46
C VAL A 63 1.35 -14.86 -21.32
N GLU A 64 0.41 -15.70 -20.90
CA GLU A 64 0.61 -17.14 -20.84
C GLU A 64 -0.59 -17.80 -21.52
N GLY A 65 -0.39 -18.26 -22.76
CA GLY A 65 -1.48 -18.75 -23.57
C GLY A 65 -2.48 -17.66 -23.88
N LYS A 66 -3.74 -17.87 -23.48
CA LYS A 66 -4.82 -16.88 -23.63
C LYS A 66 -4.98 -16.01 -22.37
N ARG A 67 -4.19 -16.24 -21.34
CA ARG A 67 -4.30 -15.55 -20.08
C ARG A 67 -3.30 -14.40 -19.99
N ARG A 68 -3.74 -13.32 -19.39
CA ARG A 68 -2.85 -12.21 -19.02
C ARG A 68 -2.69 -12.24 -17.51
N LEU A 69 -1.45 -12.46 -17.08
CA LEU A 69 -1.12 -12.60 -15.66
C LEU A 69 -0.46 -11.33 -15.15
N TYR A 70 -0.87 -10.90 -13.98
CA TYR A 70 -0.35 -9.71 -13.33
C TYR A 70 0.41 -10.09 -12.06
N ALA A 71 1.53 -9.44 -11.84
CA ALA A 71 2.37 -9.63 -10.67
C ALA A 71 2.78 -8.29 -10.09
N LEU A 72 2.93 -8.23 -8.77
CA LEU A 72 3.43 -7.05 -8.09
C LEU A 72 4.90 -6.82 -8.45
N ASP A 73 5.25 -5.58 -8.77
CA ASP A 73 6.63 -5.14 -8.86
C ASP A 73 6.93 -4.28 -7.64
N PRO A 74 7.74 -4.75 -6.70
CA PRO A 74 8.00 -4.00 -5.47
C PRO A 74 8.96 -2.80 -5.63
N GLY A 75 9.56 -2.63 -6.82
CA GLY A 75 10.54 -1.58 -7.06
C GLY A 75 10.05 -0.19 -6.69
N PRO A 76 8.93 0.30 -7.27
CA PRO A 76 8.42 1.61 -6.92
C PRO A 76 8.02 1.75 -5.46
N LEU A 77 7.54 0.67 -4.84
CA LEU A 77 7.21 0.69 -3.41
C LEU A 77 8.46 0.86 -2.54
N ARG A 78 9.59 0.29 -2.94
CA ARG A 78 10.86 0.51 -2.25
C ARG A 78 11.31 1.95 -2.33
N GLU A 79 11.07 2.60 -3.46
CA GLU A 79 11.37 4.02 -3.64
C GLU A 79 10.53 4.88 -2.69
N VAL A 80 9.24 4.59 -2.57
CA VAL A 80 8.35 5.27 -1.63
C VAL A 80 8.80 5.01 -0.19
N ASP A 81 9.14 3.77 0.12
CA ASP A 81 9.61 3.37 1.43
C ASP A 81 10.87 4.13 1.84
N ALA A 82 11.83 4.24 0.93
CA ALA A 82 13.06 5.00 1.17
C ALA A 82 12.77 6.48 1.40
N TRP A 83 11.83 7.04 0.64
CA TRP A 83 11.43 8.44 0.81
C TRP A 83 10.77 8.69 2.16
N LEU A 84 10.06 7.69 2.71
CA LEU A 84 9.39 7.81 4.00
C LEU A 84 10.32 7.63 5.20
N GLU A 85 11.55 7.18 5.00
CA GLU A 85 12.47 6.85 6.09
C GLU A 85 12.65 7.98 7.12
N PRO A 86 12.91 9.24 6.73
CA PRO A 86 13.05 10.32 7.71
C PRO A 86 11.76 10.55 8.52
N TYR A 87 10.62 10.34 7.90
CA TYR A 87 9.32 10.53 8.54
C TYR A 87 9.01 9.39 9.51
N ARG A 88 9.43 8.17 9.18
CA ARG A 88 9.22 7.03 10.08
C ARG A 88 9.98 7.21 11.39
N ALA A 89 11.21 7.72 11.34
CA ALA A 89 11.98 8.01 12.54
C ALA A 89 11.26 9.03 13.42
N LEU A 90 10.71 10.08 12.80
CA LEU A 90 9.94 11.09 13.51
C LEU A 90 8.67 10.52 14.13
N TRP A 91 7.94 9.69 13.38
CA TRP A 91 6.72 9.04 13.87
C TRP A 91 7.01 8.13 15.05
N ALA A 92 8.09 7.33 14.95
CA ALA A 92 8.50 6.44 16.03
C ALA A 92 8.76 7.22 17.34
N GLN A 93 9.48 8.33 17.24
CA GLN A 93 9.76 9.18 18.40
C GLN A 93 8.48 9.73 19.02
N ARG A 94 7.54 10.19 18.20
CA ARG A 94 6.26 10.72 18.68
C ARG A 94 5.38 9.65 19.30
N LEU A 95 5.36 8.46 18.72
CA LEU A 95 4.61 7.34 19.25
C LEU A 95 5.19 6.86 20.59
N ASP A 96 6.51 6.81 20.70
CA ASP A 96 7.19 6.46 21.95
C ASP A 96 6.87 7.48 23.05
N ALA A 97 6.89 8.77 22.73
CA ALA A 97 6.52 9.82 23.66
C ALA A 97 5.08 9.68 24.13
N LEU A 98 4.15 9.38 23.20
CA LEU A 98 2.75 9.17 23.53
C LEU A 98 2.57 7.94 24.43
N ASP A 99 3.22 6.85 24.10
CA ASP A 99 3.19 5.63 24.93
C ASP A 99 3.69 5.91 26.33
N THR A 100 4.74 6.70 26.48
CA THR A 100 5.28 7.09 27.79
C THR A 100 4.25 7.91 28.58
N GLU A 101 3.58 8.84 27.95
CA GLU A 101 2.55 9.66 28.60
C GLU A 101 1.34 8.83 29.00
N ILE A 102 0.91 7.90 28.16
CA ILE A 102 -0.19 6.98 28.47
C ILE A 102 0.20 6.12 29.68
N ALA A 103 1.42 5.60 29.72
CA ALA A 103 1.91 4.82 30.84
C ALA A 103 1.95 5.63 32.14
N ARG A 104 2.38 6.88 32.09
CA ARG A 104 2.34 7.80 33.23
C ARG A 104 0.93 8.03 33.70
N GLY A 105 -0.01 8.28 32.79
CA GLY A 105 -1.40 8.46 33.13
C GLY A 105 -2.01 7.23 33.80
N ARG A 106 -1.68 6.05 33.32
CA ARG A 106 -2.14 4.79 33.91
C ARG A 106 -1.56 4.58 35.31
N ARG A 107 -0.29 4.89 35.49
CA ARG A 107 0.35 4.78 36.84
C ARG A 107 -0.26 5.75 37.82
N ALA A 108 -0.51 6.98 37.40
CA ALA A 108 -1.15 7.98 38.23
C ALA A 108 -2.54 7.51 38.71
N ARG A 109 -3.32 6.91 37.80
CA ARG A 109 -4.63 6.36 38.13
C ARG A 109 -4.52 5.14 39.03
N ALA A 110 -3.55 4.27 38.78
CA ALA A 110 -3.35 3.04 39.56
C ALA A 110 -2.84 3.32 40.97
N SER A 111 -2.10 4.44 41.18
CA SER A 111 -1.59 4.79 42.50
C SER A 111 -2.63 5.50 43.37
N GLY A 112 -3.89 5.41 43.03
CA GLY A 112 -4.95 5.81 43.93
C GLY A 112 -5.38 7.27 43.85
N ASP A 113 -5.16 7.89 42.72
CA ASP A 113 -5.76 9.20 42.48
C ASP A 113 -7.28 9.04 42.41
N PRO A 114 -8.03 9.57 43.36
CA PRO A 114 -9.46 9.30 43.48
C PRO A 114 -10.30 10.03 42.43
N THR A 115 -9.70 10.78 41.57
CA THR A 115 -10.41 11.47 40.53
C THR A 115 -9.87 11.12 39.13
#